data_2a53930e4c32b01dc78bd83fe2c39eac
#
_entry.id   2a53930e4c32b01dc78bd83fe2c39eac
#
_cell.length_a   1.000
_cell.length_b   1.000
_cell.length_c   1.000
_cell.angle_alpha   90.00
_cell.angle_beta   90.00
_cell.angle_gamma   90.00
#
_symmetry.space_group_name_H-M   'P 1'
#
loop_
_entity.id
_entity.type
_entity.pdbx_description
1 polymer ?
#
loop_
_entity_poly.entity_id
_entity_poly.type
_entity_poly.pdbx_seq_one_letter_code
_entity_poly.pdbx_strand_id
1 'polypeptide(L)'
;HALQQDKRLSYVGASIYLGSMELTSTLNLGLTEYQGDNASIYPSSTNIKEGKLPQAPMELALPEDVLQYLGFDGNIGDTISLSLEKSLRHNIADSYSYTAEFVLTGILESNYLGYVSGTVTGIVGEGTSMQLLPQSHIYYNVDIRTADKSEFQSIVDDINRKLQIHELDTSYNIVYLNAMGISYTTDSEDANDTGFSFMAVAGILVAFLILLAAGLVIYNILKISVSKRMKGYGTLRAIGGEKGQLYQIVVIEVILLCVIGIPVGMLLGSLSASGILAAAT
;
A
#
# COMPACT_ATOMS: atom_id res chain seq x y z
N HIS A 1 -1.06 6.23 23.83
CA HIS A 1 -1.33 5.17 24.83
C HIS A 1 -2.79 4.74 24.88
N ALA A 2 -3.79 5.65 24.89
CA ALA A 2 -5.20 5.25 24.94
C ALA A 2 -5.64 4.45 23.69
N LEU A 3 -5.16 4.82 22.51
CA LEU A 3 -5.47 4.12 21.25
C LEU A 3 -4.80 2.74 21.15
N GLN A 4 -3.60 2.56 21.70
CA GLN A 4 -2.90 1.28 21.71
C GLN A 4 -3.64 0.18 22.51
N GLN A 5 -4.53 0.58 23.42
CA GLN A 5 -5.34 -0.34 24.23
C GLN A 5 -6.72 -0.61 23.59
N ASP A 6 -7.06 0.08 22.51
CA ASP A 6 -8.34 -0.12 21.81
C ASP A 6 -8.30 -1.37 20.94
N LYS A 7 -9.00 -2.42 21.37
CA LYS A 7 -9.05 -3.72 20.67
C LYS A 7 -9.72 -3.66 19.28
N ARG A 8 -10.38 -2.56 18.96
CA ARG A 8 -10.99 -2.35 17.64
C ARG A 8 -9.94 -1.96 16.58
N LEU A 9 -8.73 -1.61 17.04
CA LEU A 9 -7.61 -1.26 16.17
C LEU A 9 -6.66 -2.44 16.05
N SER A 10 -6.32 -2.80 14.83
CA SER A 10 -5.30 -3.80 14.51
C SER A 10 -3.90 -3.23 14.45
N TYR A 11 -3.80 -1.89 14.39
CA TYR A 11 -2.56 -1.17 14.27
C TYR A 11 -2.72 0.23 14.84
N VAL A 12 -1.71 0.68 15.58
CA VAL A 12 -1.58 2.06 16.08
C VAL A 12 -0.11 2.43 16.09
N GLY A 13 0.25 3.39 15.27
CA GLY A 13 1.59 3.97 15.25
C GLY A 13 1.52 5.48 15.33
N ALA A 14 2.63 6.09 15.70
CA ALA A 14 2.75 7.54 15.68
C ALA A 14 4.06 7.96 15.02
N SER A 15 4.06 9.11 14.39
CA SER A 15 5.27 9.73 13.86
C SER A 15 5.32 11.20 14.25
N ILE A 16 6.55 11.69 14.44
CA ILE A 16 6.84 13.08 14.73
C ILE A 16 7.83 13.56 13.68
N TYR A 17 7.42 14.55 12.91
CA TYR A 17 8.30 15.21 11.96
C TYR A 17 9.17 16.24 12.71
N LEU A 18 10.49 16.11 12.60
CA LEU A 18 11.42 16.98 13.30
C LEU A 18 11.74 18.27 12.52
N GLY A 19 11.60 18.25 11.23
CA GLY A 19 11.95 19.35 10.33
C GLY A 19 12.68 18.85 9.10
N SER A 20 13.07 19.76 8.23
CA SER A 20 13.79 19.48 7.00
C SER A 20 14.99 20.36 6.80
N MET A 21 15.89 19.92 5.94
CA MET A 21 16.96 20.72 5.37
C MET A 21 16.98 20.55 3.85
N GLU A 22 17.39 21.59 3.15
CA GLU A 22 17.59 21.53 1.71
C GLU A 22 18.89 20.78 1.39
N LEU A 23 18.79 19.76 0.54
CA LEU A 23 19.95 19.06 -0.03
C LEU A 23 20.30 19.65 -1.38
N THR A 24 19.30 19.97 -2.19
CA THR A 24 19.43 20.64 -3.48
C THR A 24 18.21 21.56 -3.67
N SER A 25 18.21 22.39 -4.71
CA SER A 25 17.06 23.27 -5.04
C SER A 25 15.71 22.54 -5.24
N THR A 26 15.72 21.22 -5.41
CA THR A 26 14.53 20.39 -5.68
C THR A 26 14.36 19.23 -4.71
N LEU A 27 15.30 19.01 -3.79
CA LEU A 27 15.32 17.88 -2.89
C LEU A 27 15.59 18.31 -1.45
N ASN A 28 14.72 17.92 -0.55
CA ASN A 28 14.85 18.13 0.88
C ASN A 28 15.07 16.82 1.63
N LEU A 29 15.82 16.86 2.71
CA LEU A 29 15.88 15.80 3.71
C LEU A 29 14.92 16.16 4.84
N GLY A 30 13.93 15.31 5.09
CA GLY A 30 13.06 15.42 6.26
C GLY A 30 13.43 14.37 7.30
N LEU A 31 13.51 14.74 8.58
CA LEU A 31 13.72 13.78 9.66
C LEU A 31 12.42 13.43 10.36
N THR A 32 12.21 12.15 10.60
CA THR A 32 11.00 11.61 11.23
C THR A 32 11.37 10.64 12.35
N GLU A 33 10.74 10.81 13.50
CA GLU A 33 10.75 9.88 14.61
C GLU A 33 9.52 8.98 14.51
N TYR A 34 9.71 7.67 14.49
CA TYR A 34 8.61 6.70 14.51
C TYR A 34 8.45 6.11 15.91
N GLN A 35 7.20 5.96 16.34
CA GLN A 35 6.82 5.38 17.64
C GLN A 35 5.78 4.27 17.43
N GLY A 36 5.85 3.25 18.29
CA GLY A 36 4.97 2.09 18.21
C GLY A 36 5.22 1.29 16.92
N ASP A 37 4.15 0.91 16.23
CA ASP A 37 4.23 0.04 15.05
C ASP A 37 4.59 0.79 13.75
N ASN A 38 4.79 2.12 13.77
CA ASN A 38 4.92 2.93 12.56
C ASN A 38 6.07 2.50 11.64
N ALA A 39 7.18 2.06 12.19
CA ALA A 39 8.30 1.57 11.40
C ALA A 39 7.93 0.37 10.51
N SER A 40 6.94 -0.44 10.91
CA SER A 40 6.50 -1.62 10.14
C SER A 40 5.51 -1.30 9.02
N ILE A 41 4.81 -0.16 9.10
CA ILE A 41 3.87 0.27 8.04
C ILE A 41 4.55 0.90 6.84
N TYR A 42 5.71 1.52 7.05
CA TYR A 42 6.44 2.21 6.00
C TYR A 42 7.72 1.46 5.59
N PRO A 43 7.62 0.19 5.13
CA PRO A 43 8.80 -0.62 4.83
C PRO A 43 9.70 0.03 3.75
N SER A 44 9.10 0.75 2.80
CA SER A 44 9.86 1.48 1.78
C SER A 44 10.74 2.61 2.32
N SER A 45 10.41 3.14 3.50
CA SER A 45 11.19 4.20 4.17
C SER A 45 12.06 3.68 5.30
N THR A 46 11.84 2.45 5.76
CA THR A 46 12.53 1.86 6.92
C THR A 46 13.41 0.68 6.55
N ASN A 47 13.55 0.36 5.26
CA ASN A 47 14.36 -0.75 4.80
C ASN A 47 15.85 -0.45 5.00
N ILE A 48 16.52 -1.27 5.83
CA ILE A 48 17.93 -1.11 6.16
C ILE A 48 18.78 -1.83 5.14
N LYS A 49 19.74 -1.09 4.55
CA LYS A 49 20.80 -1.63 3.72
C LYS A 49 22.00 -2.09 4.55
N GLU A 50 22.37 -1.29 5.55
CA GLU A 50 23.52 -1.57 6.44
C GLU A 50 23.26 -1.00 7.83
N GLY A 51 23.77 -1.67 8.88
CA GLY A 51 23.61 -1.26 10.27
C GLY A 51 22.25 -1.65 10.87
N LYS A 52 21.64 -0.75 11.62
CA LYS A 52 20.37 -0.98 12.32
C LYS A 52 19.50 0.29 12.31
N LEU A 53 18.18 0.12 12.45
CA LEU A 53 17.28 1.24 12.69
C LEU A 53 17.60 1.91 14.04
N PRO A 54 17.51 3.25 14.10
CA PRO A 54 17.68 4.03 15.33
C PRO A 54 16.68 3.59 16.39
N GLN A 55 17.16 3.39 17.62
CA GLN A 55 16.34 3.00 18.78
C GLN A 55 16.43 3.99 19.92
N ALA A 56 17.61 4.57 20.14
CA ALA A 56 17.85 5.55 21.18
C ALA A 56 17.77 6.98 20.62
N PRO A 57 17.45 7.98 21.49
CA PRO A 57 17.49 9.38 21.08
C PRO A 57 18.82 9.78 20.44
N MET A 58 18.77 10.65 19.43
CA MET A 58 19.90 11.15 18.67
C MET A 58 20.61 10.11 17.78
N GLU A 59 20.15 8.87 17.74
CA GLU A 59 20.53 7.92 16.68
C GLU A 59 19.84 8.28 15.37
N LEU A 60 20.49 8.03 14.22
CA LEU A 60 20.04 8.43 12.90
C LEU A 60 20.29 7.31 11.88
N ALA A 61 19.31 7.12 10.99
CA ALA A 61 19.49 6.36 9.77
C ALA A 61 19.12 7.21 8.56
N LEU A 62 19.97 7.20 7.54
CA LEU A 62 19.80 7.98 6.30
C LEU A 62 19.92 7.08 5.07
N PRO A 63 19.24 7.44 3.96
CA PRO A 63 19.52 6.83 2.66
C PRO A 63 20.98 7.06 2.24
N GLU A 64 21.58 6.07 1.56
CA GLU A 64 22.98 6.09 1.16
C GLU A 64 23.35 7.33 0.32
N ASP A 65 22.51 7.66 -0.62
CA ASP A 65 22.71 8.82 -1.51
C ASP A 65 22.56 10.16 -0.78
N VAL A 66 21.75 10.24 0.30
CA VAL A 66 21.72 11.43 1.15
C VAL A 66 23.06 11.70 1.80
N LEU A 67 23.79 10.67 2.24
CA LEU A 67 25.14 10.82 2.78
C LEU A 67 26.09 11.45 1.75
N GLN A 68 25.96 11.08 0.47
CA GLN A 68 26.73 11.68 -0.62
C GLN A 68 26.38 13.16 -0.84
N TYR A 69 25.07 13.51 -0.82
CA TYR A 69 24.62 14.93 -0.90
C TYR A 69 25.17 15.77 0.24
N LEU A 70 25.28 15.19 1.43
CA LEU A 70 25.84 15.86 2.62
C LEU A 70 27.36 15.93 2.62
N GLY A 71 28.04 15.23 1.69
CA GLY A 71 29.49 15.11 1.66
C GLY A 71 30.06 14.38 2.88
N PHE A 72 29.29 13.43 3.43
CA PHE A 72 29.66 12.67 4.61
C PHE A 72 30.41 11.39 4.23
N ASP A 73 31.70 11.36 4.53
CA ASP A 73 32.60 10.21 4.26
C ASP A 73 32.81 9.32 5.50
N GLY A 74 32.02 9.52 6.57
CA GLY A 74 32.10 8.75 7.81
C GLY A 74 31.46 7.38 7.72
N ASN A 75 31.66 6.59 8.79
CA ASN A 75 31.10 5.24 8.91
C ASN A 75 29.93 5.20 9.89
N ILE A 76 29.24 4.05 9.95
CA ILE A 76 28.27 3.77 11.00
C ILE A 76 28.97 3.87 12.36
N GLY A 77 28.39 4.65 13.27
CA GLY A 77 28.92 5.01 14.57
C GLY A 77 29.51 6.41 14.64
N ASP A 78 29.79 7.06 13.51
CA ASP A 78 30.30 8.42 13.49
C ASP A 78 29.16 9.44 13.64
N THR A 79 29.54 10.65 14.07
CA THR A 79 28.60 11.76 14.32
C THR A 79 28.45 12.61 13.07
N ILE A 80 27.22 12.96 12.75
CA ILE A 80 26.84 13.87 11.67
C ILE A 80 26.07 15.06 12.23
N SER A 81 26.43 16.27 11.82
CA SER A 81 25.74 17.50 12.21
C SER A 81 24.76 17.92 11.13
N LEU A 82 23.50 18.12 11.48
CA LEU A 82 22.43 18.53 10.57
C LEU A 82 21.77 19.81 11.06
N SER A 83 21.55 20.74 10.15
CA SER A 83 20.80 22.00 10.41
C SER A 83 19.41 21.85 9.82
N LEU A 84 18.41 21.87 10.68
CA LEU A 84 17.03 21.59 10.34
C LEU A 84 16.15 22.80 10.58
N GLU A 85 15.13 22.95 9.76
CA GLU A 85 14.08 23.93 9.93
C GLU A 85 12.74 23.21 10.07
N LYS A 86 11.99 23.55 11.11
CA LYS A 86 10.65 23.09 11.36
C LYS A 86 9.67 24.25 11.37
N SER A 87 8.78 24.26 10.38
CA SER A 87 7.65 25.19 10.35
C SER A 87 6.47 24.66 11.16
N LEU A 88 5.69 25.57 11.76
CA LEU A 88 4.42 25.22 12.40
C LEU A 88 3.37 24.86 11.34
N ARG A 89 2.58 23.82 11.60
CA ARG A 89 1.57 23.31 10.66
C ARG A 89 0.56 24.36 10.20
N HIS A 90 0.26 25.35 11.05
CA HIS A 90 -0.76 26.39 10.79
C HIS A 90 -0.17 27.80 10.62
N ASN A 91 1.14 27.97 10.76
CA ASN A 91 1.79 29.26 10.61
C ASN A 91 3.21 29.10 10.06
N ILE A 92 3.33 29.19 8.74
CA ILE A 92 4.62 29.08 8.02
C ILE A 92 5.60 30.21 8.42
N ALA A 93 5.09 31.33 8.94
CA ALA A 93 5.92 32.44 9.39
C ALA A 93 6.63 32.17 10.73
N ASP A 94 6.27 31.13 11.44
CA ASP A 94 6.81 30.75 12.74
C ASP A 94 7.63 29.46 12.58
N SER A 95 8.85 29.59 12.05
CA SER A 95 9.77 28.48 11.88
C SER A 95 10.77 28.41 13.02
N TYR A 96 11.10 27.19 13.43
CA TYR A 96 12.13 26.90 14.43
C TYR A 96 13.31 26.22 13.74
N SER A 97 14.43 26.95 13.68
CA SER A 97 15.68 26.44 13.09
C SER A 97 16.64 26.03 14.20
N TYR A 98 17.27 24.89 14.03
CA TYR A 98 18.24 24.35 15.00
C TYR A 98 19.27 23.46 14.30
N THR A 99 20.43 23.30 14.95
CA THR A 99 21.48 22.38 14.53
C THR A 99 21.66 21.33 15.62
N ALA A 100 21.74 20.07 15.22
CA ALA A 100 21.92 18.96 16.14
C ALA A 100 22.92 17.93 15.59
N GLU A 101 23.57 17.24 16.51
CA GLU A 101 24.52 16.17 16.20
C GLU A 101 23.83 14.82 16.42
N PHE A 102 23.94 13.95 15.43
CA PHE A 102 23.35 12.63 15.43
C PHE A 102 24.42 11.56 15.24
N VAL A 103 24.25 10.40 15.83
CA VAL A 103 25.08 9.23 15.59
C VAL A 103 24.46 8.40 14.48
N LEU A 104 25.18 8.22 13.38
CA LEU A 104 24.71 7.38 12.26
C LEU A 104 24.71 5.92 12.69
N THR A 105 23.55 5.27 12.77
CA THR A 105 23.41 3.87 13.18
C THR A 105 22.99 2.95 12.04
N GLY A 106 22.48 3.50 10.96
CA GLY A 106 22.04 2.72 9.82
C GLY A 106 22.03 3.49 8.51
N ILE A 107 22.21 2.75 7.43
CA ILE A 107 22.06 3.22 6.07
C ILE A 107 20.77 2.59 5.51
N LEU A 108 19.86 3.43 5.05
CA LEU A 108 18.59 3.02 4.45
C LEU A 108 18.76 2.77 2.95
N GLU A 109 17.93 1.91 2.39
CA GLU A 109 17.77 1.83 0.94
C GLU A 109 17.14 3.11 0.39
N SER A 110 17.56 3.49 -0.82
CA SER A 110 17.02 4.68 -1.48
C SER A 110 15.55 4.48 -1.87
N ASN A 111 14.69 5.40 -1.47
CA ASN A 111 13.28 5.36 -1.80
C ASN A 111 12.98 6.26 -3.01
N TYR A 112 12.73 5.66 -4.17
CA TYR A 112 12.42 6.37 -5.42
C TYR A 112 11.26 7.37 -5.27
N LEU A 113 10.21 7.04 -4.50
CA LEU A 113 9.07 7.92 -4.30
C LEU A 113 9.43 9.21 -3.56
N GLY A 114 10.38 9.14 -2.62
CA GLY A 114 10.91 10.32 -1.93
C GLY A 114 11.57 11.31 -2.89
N TYR A 115 12.35 10.81 -3.84
CA TYR A 115 13.00 11.66 -4.84
C TYR A 115 12.00 12.31 -5.79
N VAL A 116 10.98 11.58 -6.23
CA VAL A 116 9.91 12.11 -7.09
C VAL A 116 9.07 13.16 -6.36
N SER A 117 8.83 12.97 -5.07
CA SER A 117 8.08 13.95 -4.25
C SER A 117 8.90 15.17 -3.81
N GLY A 118 10.23 15.15 -4.02
CA GLY A 118 11.13 16.21 -3.61
C GLY A 118 11.50 16.19 -2.12
N THR A 119 11.15 15.11 -1.39
CA THR A 119 11.52 14.96 0.02
C THR A 119 11.90 13.52 0.33
N VAL A 120 13.15 13.31 0.72
CA VAL A 120 13.64 12.03 1.24
C VAL A 120 13.58 12.02 2.75
N THR A 121 13.28 10.85 3.33
CA THR A 121 13.09 10.72 4.77
C THR A 121 14.32 10.05 5.41
N GLY A 122 14.87 10.72 6.43
CA GLY A 122 15.75 10.11 7.41
C GLY A 122 14.98 9.75 8.69
N ILE A 123 15.41 8.72 9.37
CA ILE A 123 14.78 8.21 10.58
C ILE A 123 15.64 8.51 11.78
N VAL A 124 15.02 8.98 12.85
CA VAL A 124 15.69 9.17 14.14
C VAL A 124 15.08 8.30 15.23
N GLY A 125 15.87 8.02 16.25
CA GLY A 125 15.44 7.19 17.38
C GLY A 125 14.38 7.87 18.25
N GLU A 126 13.56 7.06 18.92
CA GLU A 126 12.48 7.51 19.80
C GLU A 126 13.00 8.40 20.94
N GLY A 127 12.32 9.51 21.18
CA GLY A 127 12.68 10.52 22.19
C GLY A 127 13.58 11.64 21.69
N THR A 128 14.05 11.58 20.42
CA THR A 128 14.85 12.65 19.81
C THR A 128 14.06 13.96 19.71
N SER A 129 12.79 13.89 19.32
CA SER A 129 11.92 15.07 19.22
C SER A 129 11.76 15.82 20.53
N MET A 130 11.67 15.10 21.65
CA MET A 130 11.55 15.69 22.99
C MET A 130 12.84 16.39 23.45
N GLN A 131 14.00 15.98 22.92
CA GLN A 131 15.27 16.62 23.24
C GLN A 131 15.54 17.85 22.41
N LEU A 132 15.08 17.87 21.16
CA LEU A 132 15.43 18.92 20.20
C LEU A 132 14.37 19.98 20.00
N LEU A 133 13.10 19.62 20.14
CA LEU A 133 12.00 20.53 19.81
C LEU A 133 11.34 21.09 21.07
N PRO A 134 10.97 22.39 21.05
CA PRO A 134 10.05 22.93 22.05
C PRO A 134 8.72 22.15 22.01
N GLN A 135 8.08 21.99 23.15
CA GLN A 135 6.82 21.24 23.25
C GLN A 135 5.72 21.79 22.33
N SER A 136 5.70 23.09 22.06
CA SER A 136 4.78 23.75 21.12
C SER A 136 4.99 23.35 19.66
N HIS A 137 6.12 22.74 19.32
CA HIS A 137 6.48 22.30 17.96
C HIS A 137 6.39 20.77 17.79
N ILE A 138 6.01 20.04 18.83
CA ILE A 138 5.84 18.58 18.76
C ILE A 138 4.39 18.27 18.38
N TYR A 139 4.21 17.78 17.15
CA TYR A 139 2.93 17.32 16.63
C TYR A 139 3.03 15.85 16.26
N TYR A 140 2.08 15.06 16.76
CA TYR A 140 1.98 13.63 16.47
C TYR A 140 1.08 13.43 15.26
N ASN A 141 1.58 12.77 14.22
CA ASN A 141 0.72 12.12 13.23
C ASN A 141 0.48 10.70 13.75
N VAL A 142 -0.78 10.34 13.90
CA VAL A 142 -1.17 9.02 14.40
C VAL A 142 -1.82 8.23 13.29
N ASP A 143 -1.20 7.11 12.94
CA ASP A 143 -1.73 6.18 11.94
C ASP A 143 -2.46 5.05 12.65
N ILE A 144 -3.68 4.79 12.23
CA ILE A 144 -4.52 3.71 12.77
C ILE A 144 -5.03 2.82 11.65
N ARG A 145 -5.24 1.54 11.97
CA ARG A 145 -5.97 0.60 11.11
C ARG A 145 -7.00 -0.12 11.96
N THR A 146 -8.24 -0.15 11.51
CA THR A 146 -9.30 -0.90 12.18
C THR A 146 -9.13 -2.40 12.00
N ALA A 147 -9.51 -3.18 13.01
CA ALA A 147 -9.51 -4.64 12.92
C ALA A 147 -10.64 -5.13 12.02
N ASP A 148 -11.82 -4.50 12.12
CA ASP A 148 -12.97 -4.79 11.28
C ASP A 148 -13.17 -3.66 10.24
N LYS A 149 -13.20 -4.05 8.97
CA LYS A 149 -13.39 -3.13 7.84
C LYS A 149 -14.82 -2.61 7.74
N SER A 150 -15.79 -3.41 8.17
CA SER A 150 -17.22 -3.04 8.12
C SER A 150 -17.59 -1.95 9.12
N GLU A 151 -16.83 -1.83 10.21
CA GLU A 151 -17.02 -0.82 11.26
C GLU A 151 -16.08 0.37 11.12
N PHE A 152 -15.30 0.46 10.02
CA PHE A 152 -14.27 1.46 9.83
C PHE A 152 -14.74 2.87 10.17
N GLN A 153 -15.79 3.35 9.51
CA GLN A 153 -16.29 4.72 9.71
C GLN A 153 -16.74 4.97 11.15
N SER A 154 -17.49 4.05 11.73
CA SER A 154 -18.01 4.21 13.10
C SER A 154 -16.90 4.26 14.15
N ILE A 155 -15.81 3.51 13.94
CA ILE A 155 -14.63 3.51 14.82
C ILE A 155 -13.87 4.84 14.68
N VAL A 156 -13.66 5.31 13.45
CA VAL A 156 -12.96 6.59 13.21
C VAL A 156 -13.74 7.75 13.81
N ASP A 157 -15.06 7.81 13.60
CA ASP A 157 -15.93 8.86 14.14
C ASP A 157 -15.95 8.85 15.69
N ASP A 158 -15.95 7.66 16.30
CA ASP A 158 -15.88 7.52 17.76
C ASP A 158 -14.54 8.02 18.32
N ILE A 159 -13.43 7.68 17.65
CA ILE A 159 -12.08 8.14 18.02
C ILE A 159 -11.97 9.65 17.88
N ASN A 160 -12.38 10.22 16.74
CA ASN A 160 -12.32 11.66 16.48
C ASN A 160 -13.12 12.44 17.53
N ARG A 161 -14.32 11.95 17.86
CA ARG A 161 -15.18 12.55 18.89
C ARG A 161 -14.56 12.47 20.28
N LYS A 162 -14.03 11.32 20.66
CA LYS A 162 -13.41 11.11 21.99
C LYS A 162 -12.15 11.93 22.21
N LEU A 163 -11.35 12.06 21.15
CA LEU A 163 -10.09 12.80 21.19
C LEU A 163 -10.24 14.27 20.77
N GLN A 164 -11.46 14.69 20.38
CA GLN A 164 -11.75 16.04 19.88
C GLN A 164 -10.86 16.42 18.68
N ILE A 165 -10.61 15.44 17.78
CA ILE A 165 -9.84 15.65 16.55
C ILE A 165 -10.76 16.36 15.56
N HIS A 166 -10.26 17.47 15.00
CA HIS A 166 -10.97 18.19 13.97
C HIS A 166 -10.91 17.42 12.64
N GLU A 167 -11.95 17.48 11.82
CA GLU A 167 -12.01 16.78 10.53
C GLU A 167 -10.85 17.17 9.60
N LEU A 168 -10.45 18.43 9.60
CA LEU A 168 -9.28 18.90 8.84
C LEU A 168 -7.94 18.27 9.27
N ASP A 169 -7.89 17.69 10.46
CA ASP A 169 -6.72 16.97 10.98
C ASP A 169 -6.80 15.46 10.75
N THR A 170 -7.88 14.98 10.14
CA THR A 170 -8.07 13.58 9.77
C THR A 170 -7.79 13.39 8.28
N SER A 171 -6.92 12.47 7.93
CA SER A 171 -6.66 12.11 6.54
C SER A 171 -6.86 10.61 6.33
N TYR A 172 -7.40 10.26 5.17
CA TYR A 172 -7.70 8.88 4.80
C TYR A 172 -6.74 8.40 3.71
N ASN A 173 -6.24 7.18 3.85
CA ASN A 173 -5.53 6.52 2.75
C ASN A 173 -6.55 6.03 1.71
N ILE A 174 -7.03 6.95 0.88
CA ILE A 174 -8.10 6.74 -0.11
C ILE A 174 -7.77 5.57 -1.04
N VAL A 175 -6.52 5.46 -1.47
CA VAL A 175 -6.07 4.38 -2.38
C VAL A 175 -6.25 3.03 -1.70
N TYR A 176 -5.83 2.90 -0.45
CA TYR A 176 -5.97 1.66 0.32
C TYR A 176 -7.44 1.34 0.61
N LEU A 177 -8.23 2.32 1.07
CA LEU A 177 -9.64 2.11 1.39
C LEU A 177 -10.43 1.66 0.17
N ASN A 178 -10.23 2.32 -0.98
CA ASN A 178 -10.87 1.94 -2.24
C ASN A 178 -10.43 0.56 -2.74
N ALA A 179 -9.14 0.24 -2.64
CA ALA A 179 -8.62 -1.08 -3.03
C ALA A 179 -9.20 -2.21 -2.17
N MET A 180 -9.44 -1.92 -0.88
CA MET A 180 -10.00 -2.88 0.07
C MET A 180 -11.53 -2.90 0.09
N GLY A 181 -12.20 -2.02 -0.67
CA GLY A 181 -13.65 -1.88 -0.69
C GLY A 181 -14.24 -1.38 0.63
N ILE A 182 -13.50 -0.57 1.38
CA ILE A 182 -13.95 0.00 2.65
C ILE A 182 -14.66 1.31 2.36
N SER A 183 -15.92 1.42 2.80
CA SER A 183 -16.69 2.66 2.70
C SER A 183 -16.25 3.67 3.75
N TYR A 184 -16.11 4.92 3.36
CA TYR A 184 -15.75 6.03 4.24
C TYR A 184 -16.51 7.30 3.80
N THR A 185 -16.74 8.21 4.74
CA THR A 185 -17.31 9.53 4.49
C THR A 185 -16.26 10.59 4.81
N THR A 186 -16.20 11.62 3.96
CA THR A 186 -15.36 12.81 4.18
C THR A 186 -16.16 14.01 3.71
N ASP A 187 -16.08 15.12 4.45
CA ASP A 187 -16.77 16.37 4.10
C ASP A 187 -16.09 17.14 2.97
N SER A 188 -14.95 16.67 2.46
CA SER A 188 -14.35 17.25 1.27
C SER A 188 -15.21 16.95 0.04
N GLU A 189 -15.60 17.98 -0.71
CA GLU A 189 -16.38 17.89 -1.96
C GLU A 189 -15.71 17.00 -3.03
N ASP A 190 -14.45 16.60 -2.83
CA ASP A 190 -13.69 15.64 -3.65
C ASP A 190 -14.00 14.17 -3.34
N ALA A 191 -14.83 13.89 -2.35
CA ALA A 191 -15.39 12.56 -2.17
C ALA A 191 -16.32 12.28 -3.35
N ASN A 192 -15.78 11.70 -4.41
CA ASN A 192 -16.56 11.05 -5.43
C ASN A 192 -17.37 9.92 -4.75
N ASP A 193 -18.49 10.32 -4.15
CA ASP A 193 -19.54 9.44 -3.65
C ASP A 193 -20.29 8.79 -4.83
N THR A 194 -19.52 8.30 -5.77
CA THR A 194 -20.01 7.31 -6.70
C THR A 194 -19.72 5.99 -6.02
N GLY A 195 -20.71 5.37 -5.41
CA GLY A 195 -20.65 4.04 -4.78
C GLY A 195 -20.12 2.92 -5.70
N PHE A 196 -19.37 3.31 -6.70
CA PHE A 196 -18.61 2.50 -7.65
C PHE A 196 -17.17 3.01 -7.70
N SER A 197 -16.30 2.34 -6.98
CA SER A 197 -14.85 2.59 -7.09
C SER A 197 -14.42 2.46 -8.56
N PHE A 198 -13.75 3.48 -9.12
CA PHE A 198 -13.16 3.42 -10.46
C PHE A 198 -12.29 2.16 -10.64
N MET A 199 -11.60 1.74 -9.60
CA MET A 199 -10.82 0.49 -9.56
C MET A 199 -11.71 -0.76 -9.75
N ALA A 200 -12.89 -0.79 -9.12
CA ALA A 200 -13.84 -1.90 -9.28
C ALA A 200 -14.39 -1.95 -10.71
N VAL A 201 -14.75 -0.81 -11.29
CA VAL A 201 -15.22 -0.70 -12.67
C VAL A 201 -14.13 -1.13 -13.65
N ALA A 202 -12.90 -0.64 -13.47
CA ALA A 202 -11.76 -1.03 -14.29
C ALA A 202 -11.46 -2.53 -14.17
N GLY A 203 -11.51 -3.09 -12.97
CA GLY A 203 -11.34 -4.52 -12.71
C GLY A 203 -12.41 -5.37 -13.41
N ILE A 204 -13.68 -4.98 -13.33
CA ILE A 204 -14.79 -5.66 -14.02
C ILE A 204 -14.60 -5.61 -15.54
N LEU A 205 -14.19 -4.46 -16.09
CA LEU A 205 -13.95 -4.30 -17.51
C LEU A 205 -12.81 -5.20 -17.99
N VAL A 206 -11.70 -5.26 -17.26
CA VAL A 206 -10.56 -6.14 -17.56
C VAL A 206 -10.97 -7.61 -17.48
N ALA A 207 -11.70 -7.99 -16.44
CA ALA A 207 -12.22 -9.36 -16.26
C ALA A 207 -13.16 -9.73 -17.43
N PHE A 208 -14.01 -8.83 -17.88
CA PHE A 208 -14.89 -9.04 -19.02
C PHE A 208 -14.10 -9.24 -20.33
N LEU A 209 -13.07 -8.44 -20.57
CA LEU A 209 -12.21 -8.60 -21.76
C LEU A 209 -11.48 -9.94 -21.75
N ILE A 210 -10.97 -10.37 -20.58
CA ILE A 210 -10.31 -11.69 -20.43
C ILE A 210 -11.31 -12.83 -20.70
N LEU A 211 -12.51 -12.74 -20.14
CA LEU A 211 -13.60 -13.71 -20.39
C LEU A 211 -13.96 -13.79 -21.87
N LEU A 212 -14.05 -12.65 -22.55
CA LEU A 212 -14.37 -12.57 -23.98
C LEU A 212 -13.26 -13.22 -24.82
N ALA A 213 -11.99 -12.90 -24.52
CA ALA A 213 -10.85 -13.49 -25.20
C ALA A 213 -10.78 -15.01 -24.99
N ALA A 214 -10.94 -15.48 -23.74
CA ALA A 214 -10.98 -16.90 -23.42
C ALA A 214 -12.14 -17.61 -24.12
N GLY A 215 -13.33 -17.00 -24.14
CA GLY A 215 -14.51 -17.50 -24.84
C GLY A 215 -14.28 -17.70 -26.34
N LEU A 216 -13.62 -16.72 -26.99
CA LEU A 216 -13.26 -16.83 -28.41
C LEU A 216 -12.27 -17.97 -28.68
N VAL A 217 -11.30 -18.17 -27.81
CA VAL A 217 -10.35 -19.29 -27.92
C VAL A 217 -11.07 -20.61 -27.79
N ILE A 218 -11.91 -20.77 -26.76
CA ILE A 218 -12.70 -21.98 -26.53
C ILE A 218 -13.64 -22.26 -27.74
N TYR A 219 -14.33 -21.22 -28.23
CA TYR A 219 -15.18 -21.32 -29.40
C TYR A 219 -14.40 -21.84 -30.62
N ASN A 220 -13.22 -21.30 -30.91
CA ASN A 220 -12.41 -21.75 -32.03
C ASN A 220 -11.94 -23.19 -31.90
N ILE A 221 -11.51 -23.60 -30.69
CA ILE A 221 -11.09 -24.98 -30.41
C ILE A 221 -12.27 -25.96 -30.60
N LEU A 222 -13.44 -25.63 -30.05
CA LEU A 222 -14.65 -26.45 -30.20
C LEU A 222 -15.08 -26.54 -31.66
N LYS A 223 -15.05 -25.44 -32.42
CA LYS A 223 -15.37 -25.40 -33.85
C LYS A 223 -14.45 -26.35 -34.65
N ILE A 224 -13.14 -26.33 -34.38
CA ILE A 224 -12.17 -27.20 -35.02
C ILE A 224 -12.41 -28.67 -34.61
N SER A 225 -12.66 -28.94 -33.33
CA SER A 225 -12.93 -30.29 -32.82
C SER A 225 -14.17 -30.91 -33.47
N VAL A 226 -15.27 -30.14 -33.46
CA VAL A 226 -16.52 -30.61 -34.13
C VAL A 226 -16.33 -30.79 -35.63
N SER A 227 -15.61 -29.91 -36.31
CA SER A 227 -15.35 -30.04 -37.75
C SER A 227 -14.54 -31.27 -38.09
N LYS A 228 -13.53 -31.63 -37.28
CA LYS A 228 -12.76 -32.85 -37.46
C LYS A 228 -13.58 -34.14 -37.26
N ARG A 229 -14.59 -34.11 -36.40
CA ARG A 229 -15.48 -35.25 -36.09
C ARG A 229 -16.71 -35.32 -37.02
N MET A 230 -16.89 -34.36 -37.92
CA MET A 230 -18.08 -34.31 -38.81
C MET A 230 -18.25 -35.59 -39.64
N LYS A 231 -17.17 -36.24 -40.10
CA LYS A 231 -17.25 -37.53 -40.82
C LYS A 231 -17.82 -38.65 -39.93
N GLY A 232 -17.40 -38.71 -38.64
CA GLY A 232 -17.94 -39.68 -37.68
C GLY A 232 -19.41 -39.43 -37.35
N TYR A 233 -19.81 -38.18 -37.21
CA TYR A 233 -21.22 -37.80 -37.00
C TYR A 233 -22.08 -38.11 -38.21
N GLY A 234 -21.54 -37.97 -39.45
CA GLY A 234 -22.18 -38.38 -40.67
C GLY A 234 -22.45 -39.90 -40.73
N THR A 235 -21.48 -40.70 -40.29
CA THR A 235 -21.63 -42.18 -40.21
C THR A 235 -22.68 -42.57 -39.19
N LEU A 236 -22.67 -41.97 -37.98
CA LEU A 236 -23.69 -42.18 -36.95
C LEU A 236 -25.10 -41.87 -37.43
N ARG A 237 -25.22 -40.84 -38.24
CA ARG A 237 -26.50 -40.41 -38.84
C ARG A 237 -26.97 -41.39 -39.93
N ALA A 238 -26.02 -41.94 -40.72
CA ALA A 238 -26.32 -42.94 -41.75
C ALA A 238 -26.87 -44.25 -41.19
N ILE A 239 -26.49 -44.63 -39.95
CA ILE A 239 -27.00 -45.83 -39.26
C ILE A 239 -28.22 -45.52 -38.36
N GLY A 240 -28.85 -44.32 -38.47
CA GLY A 240 -30.12 -43.96 -37.83
C GLY A 240 -30.04 -43.08 -36.58
N GLY A 241 -28.89 -42.50 -36.25
CA GLY A 241 -28.75 -41.57 -35.16
C GLY A 241 -29.52 -40.25 -35.35
N GLU A 242 -30.30 -39.81 -34.37
CA GLU A 242 -31.03 -38.55 -34.38
C GLU A 242 -30.13 -37.36 -34.15
N LYS A 243 -30.50 -36.18 -34.71
CA LYS A 243 -29.77 -34.92 -34.49
C LYS A 243 -29.64 -34.56 -33.00
N GLY A 244 -30.67 -34.85 -32.19
CA GLY A 244 -30.70 -34.61 -30.75
C GLY A 244 -29.63 -35.37 -29.99
N GLN A 245 -29.37 -36.63 -30.37
CA GLN A 245 -28.36 -37.47 -29.73
C GLN A 245 -26.94 -36.94 -29.99
N LEU A 246 -26.68 -36.45 -31.21
CA LEU A 246 -25.38 -35.85 -31.55
C LEU A 246 -25.13 -34.56 -30.75
N TYR A 247 -26.17 -33.74 -30.58
CA TYR A 247 -26.09 -32.55 -29.77
C TYR A 247 -25.81 -32.87 -28.28
N GLN A 248 -26.49 -33.87 -27.73
CA GLN A 248 -26.27 -34.34 -26.35
C GLN A 248 -24.85 -34.82 -26.13
N ILE A 249 -24.21 -35.52 -27.07
CA ILE A 249 -22.81 -35.96 -26.96
C ILE A 249 -21.88 -34.73 -26.82
N VAL A 250 -22.06 -33.70 -27.65
CA VAL A 250 -21.25 -32.49 -27.58
C VAL A 250 -21.46 -31.74 -26.26
N VAL A 251 -22.71 -31.62 -25.81
CA VAL A 251 -23.04 -30.98 -24.53
C VAL A 251 -22.43 -31.70 -23.34
N ILE A 252 -22.49 -33.05 -23.30
CA ILE A 252 -21.89 -33.82 -22.24
C ILE A 252 -20.36 -33.65 -22.23
N GLU A 253 -19.72 -33.64 -23.42
CA GLU A 253 -18.28 -33.41 -23.53
C GLU A 253 -17.88 -32.05 -22.97
N VAL A 254 -18.65 -30.98 -23.28
CA VAL A 254 -18.42 -29.64 -22.74
C VAL A 254 -18.63 -29.58 -21.22
N ILE A 255 -19.69 -30.20 -20.71
CA ILE A 255 -19.95 -30.27 -19.26
C ILE A 255 -18.81 -30.95 -18.52
N LEU A 256 -18.32 -32.09 -19.05
CA LEU A 256 -17.19 -32.84 -18.47
C LEU A 256 -15.93 -31.95 -18.40
N LEU A 257 -15.65 -31.22 -19.47
CA LEU A 257 -14.52 -30.26 -19.51
C LEU A 257 -14.69 -29.15 -18.48
N CYS A 258 -15.92 -28.62 -18.31
CA CYS A 258 -16.21 -27.59 -17.32
C CYS A 258 -16.06 -28.11 -15.87
N VAL A 259 -16.54 -29.32 -15.57
CA VAL A 259 -16.44 -29.94 -14.24
C VAL A 259 -15.00 -30.12 -13.78
N ILE A 260 -14.09 -30.38 -14.70
CA ILE A 260 -12.66 -30.52 -14.39
C ILE A 260 -11.95 -29.14 -14.49
N GLY A 261 -12.23 -28.39 -15.54
CA GLY A 261 -11.51 -27.15 -15.85
C GLY A 261 -11.78 -26.02 -14.85
N ILE A 262 -13.02 -25.90 -14.36
CA ILE A 262 -13.37 -24.81 -13.41
C ILE A 262 -12.64 -24.98 -12.07
N PRO A 263 -12.66 -26.15 -11.38
CA PRO A 263 -11.93 -26.31 -10.13
C PRO A 263 -10.41 -26.13 -10.29
N VAL A 264 -9.83 -26.68 -11.36
CA VAL A 264 -8.39 -26.52 -11.64
C VAL A 264 -8.05 -25.06 -11.89
N GLY A 265 -8.87 -24.35 -12.68
CA GLY A 265 -8.68 -22.92 -12.94
C GLY A 265 -8.78 -22.07 -11.67
N MET A 266 -9.73 -22.37 -10.78
CA MET A 266 -9.85 -21.71 -9.48
C MET A 266 -8.63 -21.94 -8.57
N LEU A 267 -8.15 -23.17 -8.49
CA LEU A 267 -6.95 -23.50 -7.70
C LEU A 267 -5.71 -22.79 -8.22
N LEU A 268 -5.46 -22.83 -9.52
CA LEU A 268 -4.32 -22.18 -10.14
C LEU A 268 -4.42 -20.64 -10.01
N GLY A 269 -5.61 -20.08 -10.18
CA GLY A 269 -5.85 -18.65 -10.01
C GLY A 269 -5.61 -18.18 -8.58
N SER A 270 -6.08 -18.90 -7.58
CA SER A 270 -5.87 -18.55 -6.17
C SER A 270 -4.40 -18.68 -5.76
N LEU A 271 -3.70 -19.72 -6.20
CA LEU A 271 -2.27 -19.89 -5.94
C LEU A 271 -1.43 -18.78 -6.58
N SER A 272 -1.76 -18.40 -7.84
CA SER A 272 -1.07 -17.31 -8.54
C SER A 272 -1.29 -15.98 -7.85
N ALA A 273 -2.52 -15.67 -7.43
CA ALA A 273 -2.85 -14.44 -6.71
C ALA A 273 -2.12 -14.37 -5.37
N SER A 274 -2.09 -15.45 -4.61
CA SER A 274 -1.35 -15.52 -3.34
C SER A 274 0.16 -15.37 -3.53
N GLY A 275 0.71 -15.95 -4.61
CA GLY A 275 2.14 -15.84 -4.93
C GLY A 275 2.54 -14.39 -5.32
N ILE A 276 1.70 -13.71 -6.08
CA ILE A 276 1.95 -12.29 -6.45
C ILE A 276 1.88 -11.40 -5.21
N LEU A 277 0.87 -11.61 -4.34
CA LEU A 277 0.76 -10.85 -3.09
C LEU A 277 1.96 -11.08 -2.17
N ALA A 278 2.42 -12.32 -2.01
CA ALA A 278 3.58 -12.64 -1.19
C ALA A 278 4.91 -12.10 -1.75
N ALA A 279 4.99 -11.89 -3.08
CA ALA A 279 6.17 -11.29 -3.71
C ALA A 279 6.15 -9.74 -3.66
N ALA A 280 5.00 -9.13 -3.37
CA ALA A 280 4.80 -7.68 -3.31
C ALA A 280 4.82 -7.13 -1.88
N THR A 281 4.85 -8.01 -0.87
CA THR A 281 5.02 -7.70 0.55
C THR A 281 6.43 -8.02 1.02
#